data_50ceb0ef36a31e3c60ab567732b3f720
#
_entry.id   50ceb0ef36a31e3c60ab567732b3f720
#
_cell.length_a   1.000
_cell.length_b   1.000
_cell.length_c   1.000
_cell.angle_alpha   90.00
_cell.angle_beta   90.00
_cell.angle_gamma   90.00
#
_symmetry.space_group_name_H-M   'P 1'
#
loop_
_entity.id
_entity.type
_entity.pdbx_description
1 polymer ?
#
loop_
_entity_poly.entity_id
_entity_poly.type
_entity_poly.pdbx_seq_one_letter_code
_entity_poly.pdbx_strand_id
1 'polypeptide(L)'
;MPTSGPRRGGERVRVEPGKSITPESDEELEEVHIDESGYEGLAVVVSRPASVGSLQPPVVWFVEGSEMECGVFASRADIALIGLAVMGQNLVLNMNDHGFVVCAYNRTTEKVDQFLANEAKGTKVIGAHSLEEMVSKLKKPRRVMLLVKAGQAVDDFVAKLVPLLEKGDIIIDGGNSEYQDTQRRTKELKQKGLLYVGSGVSGGEDGARYGPSLMPGGNPDAWPSIKNIFQSISAKVDSEPCCDWVGEDGAGHFVKMVHNGIEYGDMQLICEAYHLMKSALGINPDEMSKVFEEWNKGELDSFLIEITKDILKFKDKDGSFLVEKIRDSAGQKGTGKWTAIAALDYGVPVTLIGESVFSRCLSSLKDERKHASTVLKGPAETKYKGDKKQFLEHIRQASFMLLREAAKLHGWNLNYGGIALMWRGGCIIRSVFLGNIKSAFDKNPKLANLLLDNFFRDAVHRCQASWRTVVATGAQLGIPTPAFSTALAFYDGYRSEQLPANLIQAQRDYFGAHTYELLNSPGKYVHTNWTGHGGNVSASTYQA
;
A
#
# COMPACT_ATOMS: atom_id res chain seq x y z
N MET A 1 -48.19 -29.21 -21.10
CA MET A 1 -48.73 -27.84 -21.22
C MET A 1 -47.83 -26.95 -20.33
N PRO A 2 -47.08 -26.02 -20.90
CA PRO A 2 -46.30 -25.08 -20.13
C PRO A 2 -47.09 -23.79 -19.90
N THR A 3 -47.19 -23.35 -18.68
CA THR A 3 -47.78 -22.07 -18.27
C THR A 3 -46.77 -20.94 -18.48
N SER A 4 -47.10 -20.06 -19.38
CA SER A 4 -46.37 -18.81 -19.67
C SER A 4 -46.51 -17.80 -18.54
N GLY A 5 -45.37 -17.32 -18.00
CA GLY A 5 -45.31 -16.14 -17.14
C GLY A 5 -45.51 -14.85 -17.93
N PRO A 6 -45.96 -13.76 -17.30
CA PRO A 6 -46.38 -12.55 -18.01
C PRO A 6 -45.17 -11.75 -18.52
N ARG A 7 -45.18 -11.45 -19.81
CA ARG A 7 -44.34 -10.38 -20.39
C ARG A 7 -44.86 -9.04 -19.85
N ARG A 8 -44.02 -8.28 -19.15
CA ARG A 8 -44.30 -6.87 -18.90
C ARG A 8 -44.09 -6.09 -20.21
N GLY A 9 -45.20 -5.84 -20.92
CA GLY A 9 -45.21 -4.90 -22.02
C GLY A 9 -45.26 -3.48 -21.46
N GLY A 10 -44.39 -2.59 -21.90
CA GLY A 10 -44.55 -1.16 -21.64
C GLY A 10 -45.82 -0.68 -22.33
N GLU A 11 -46.71 0.00 -21.62
CA GLU A 11 -47.85 0.71 -22.21
C GLU A 11 -47.36 1.91 -23.01
N ARG A 12 -47.73 1.98 -24.29
CA ARG A 12 -47.49 3.15 -25.15
C ARG A 12 -48.74 4.02 -25.14
N VAL A 13 -48.61 5.25 -24.66
CA VAL A 13 -49.70 6.24 -24.70
C VAL A 13 -49.39 7.26 -25.80
N ARG A 14 -50.35 7.46 -26.71
CA ARG A 14 -50.23 8.42 -27.82
C ARG A 14 -50.81 9.78 -27.38
N VAL A 15 -50.03 10.83 -27.48
CA VAL A 15 -50.42 12.21 -27.11
C VAL A 15 -50.57 13.03 -28.40
N GLU A 16 -51.71 13.73 -28.58
CA GLU A 16 -51.90 14.64 -29.70
C GLU A 16 -51.20 15.99 -29.44
N PRO A 17 -50.58 16.61 -30.46
CA PRO A 17 -49.91 17.91 -30.30
C PRO A 17 -50.88 19.01 -29.87
N GLY A 18 -50.51 19.74 -28.79
CA GLY A 18 -51.27 20.90 -28.33
C GLY A 18 -52.30 20.67 -27.23
N LYS A 19 -52.39 19.44 -26.64
CA LYS A 19 -53.20 19.21 -25.44
C LYS A 19 -52.35 19.12 -24.20
N SER A 20 -52.70 19.90 -23.16
CA SER A 20 -52.11 19.72 -21.83
C SER A 20 -52.69 18.50 -21.16
N ILE A 21 -51.85 17.65 -20.60
CA ILE A 21 -52.24 16.50 -19.78
C ILE A 21 -52.40 17.01 -18.35
N THR A 22 -53.64 17.00 -17.85
CA THR A 22 -53.92 17.18 -16.42
C THR A 22 -54.00 15.79 -15.80
N PRO A 23 -53.27 15.48 -14.72
CA PRO A 23 -53.42 14.21 -14.01
C PRO A 23 -54.79 14.13 -13.32
N GLU A 24 -55.43 12.97 -13.37
CA GLU A 24 -56.67 12.71 -12.63
C GLU A 24 -56.48 12.36 -11.14
N SER A 25 -55.28 12.51 -10.60
CA SER A 25 -54.95 12.27 -9.18
C SER A 25 -53.91 13.28 -8.68
N ASP A 26 -53.94 13.61 -7.38
CA ASP A 26 -53.08 14.58 -6.65
C ASP A 26 -51.58 14.27 -6.68
N GLU A 27 -50.96 14.20 -7.85
CA GLU A 27 -49.51 14.14 -8.04
C GLU A 27 -48.99 15.56 -8.36
N GLU A 28 -48.15 16.11 -7.50
CA GLU A 28 -47.43 17.36 -7.78
C GLU A 28 -46.39 17.13 -8.90
N LEU A 29 -46.56 17.84 -10.00
CA LEU A 29 -45.61 17.91 -11.12
C LEU A 29 -44.66 19.08 -10.91
N GLU A 30 -43.39 18.87 -10.73
CA GLU A 30 -42.36 19.91 -10.80
C GLU A 30 -41.86 20.04 -12.25
N GLU A 31 -42.07 21.19 -12.86
CA GLU A 31 -41.53 21.56 -14.16
C GLU A 31 -40.02 21.89 -14.01
N VAL A 32 -39.15 21.10 -14.64
CA VAL A 32 -37.72 21.39 -14.70
C VAL A 32 -37.42 22.17 -15.98
N HIS A 33 -37.13 23.47 -15.86
CA HIS A 33 -36.58 24.24 -16.97
C HIS A 33 -35.17 23.78 -17.33
N ILE A 34 -35.01 23.27 -18.54
CA ILE A 34 -33.68 22.98 -19.14
C ILE A 34 -33.29 24.19 -19.97
N ASP A 35 -32.09 24.73 -19.72
CA ASP A 35 -31.48 25.83 -20.47
C ASP A 35 -31.44 25.53 -21.97
N GLU A 36 -31.87 26.51 -22.77
CA GLU A 36 -32.16 26.39 -24.21
C GLU A 36 -30.94 26.23 -25.14
N SER A 37 -29.81 25.76 -24.64
CA SER A 37 -28.61 25.57 -25.47
C SER A 37 -28.38 24.12 -25.90
N GLY A 38 -29.24 23.59 -26.79
CA GLY A 38 -28.76 22.47 -27.61
C GLY A 38 -29.65 21.34 -28.01
N TYR A 39 -30.95 21.25 -27.60
CA TYR A 39 -31.83 20.19 -28.09
C TYR A 39 -33.25 20.74 -28.38
N GLU A 40 -33.54 20.96 -29.64
CA GLU A 40 -34.92 21.22 -30.09
C GLU A 40 -35.79 19.98 -29.92
N GLY A 41 -36.81 20.03 -29.09
CA GLY A 41 -37.92 19.08 -29.08
C GLY A 41 -37.98 18.05 -27.93
N LEU A 42 -37.22 18.21 -26.82
CA LEU A 42 -37.31 17.29 -25.68
C LEU A 42 -38.00 17.98 -24.48
N ALA A 43 -39.17 17.48 -24.06
CA ALA A 43 -39.75 17.83 -22.77
C ALA A 43 -39.55 16.70 -21.76
N VAL A 44 -38.99 17.01 -20.58
CA VAL A 44 -38.79 16.04 -19.50
C VAL A 44 -39.77 16.33 -18.37
N VAL A 45 -40.61 15.36 -18.04
CA VAL A 45 -41.53 15.46 -16.88
C VAL A 45 -41.11 14.45 -15.83
N VAL A 46 -40.78 14.93 -14.62
CA VAL A 46 -40.40 14.06 -13.50
C VAL A 46 -41.57 13.98 -12.52
N SER A 47 -42.13 12.80 -12.30
CA SER A 47 -43.10 12.56 -11.22
C SER A 47 -42.42 11.96 -9.98
N ARG A 48 -42.67 12.55 -8.80
CA ARG A 48 -42.29 11.96 -7.50
C ARG A 48 -43.53 11.40 -6.82
N PRO A 49 -43.49 10.18 -6.26
CA PRO A 49 -44.61 9.68 -5.48
C PRO A 49 -44.78 10.49 -4.17
N ALA A 50 -46.02 10.84 -3.83
CA ALA A 50 -46.42 11.70 -2.74
C ALA A 50 -46.26 11.10 -1.32
N SER A 51 -45.62 9.94 -1.12
CA SER A 51 -45.44 9.30 0.18
C SER A 51 -43.98 9.18 0.58
N VAL A 52 -43.63 9.79 1.69
CA VAL A 52 -42.36 9.63 2.41
C VAL A 52 -42.20 8.17 2.84
N GLY A 53 -41.35 7.40 2.13
CA GLY A 53 -41.00 6.04 2.56
C GLY A 53 -40.79 4.99 1.48
N SER A 54 -41.00 5.22 0.20
CA SER A 54 -40.76 4.21 -0.83
C SER A 54 -39.41 4.41 -1.51
N LEU A 55 -38.55 3.40 -1.45
CA LEU A 55 -37.23 3.30 -2.13
C LEU A 55 -37.36 3.01 -3.65
N GLN A 56 -38.38 3.51 -4.31
CA GLN A 56 -38.50 3.35 -5.75
C GLN A 56 -37.77 4.49 -6.48
N PRO A 57 -37.01 4.17 -7.55
CA PRO A 57 -36.33 5.17 -8.35
C PRO A 57 -37.35 6.08 -9.05
N PRO A 58 -37.03 7.36 -9.29
CA PRO A 58 -37.91 8.29 -10.00
C PRO A 58 -38.18 7.78 -11.42
N VAL A 59 -39.45 7.83 -11.84
CA VAL A 59 -39.87 7.49 -13.21
C VAL A 59 -39.68 8.75 -14.05
N VAL A 60 -38.84 8.69 -15.07
CA VAL A 60 -38.56 9.80 -15.98
C VAL A 60 -39.24 9.49 -17.32
N TRP A 61 -40.06 10.40 -17.79
CA TRP A 61 -40.75 10.29 -19.07
C TRP A 61 -40.00 11.11 -20.13
N PHE A 62 -39.69 10.48 -21.26
CA PHE A 62 -39.13 11.16 -22.43
C PHE A 62 -40.19 11.26 -23.54
N VAL A 63 -40.29 12.43 -24.13
CA VAL A 63 -41.13 12.65 -25.30
C VAL A 63 -40.22 12.92 -26.48
N GLU A 64 -40.14 11.97 -27.40
CA GLU A 64 -39.48 12.13 -28.70
C GLU A 64 -40.55 12.03 -29.78
N GLY A 65 -40.86 13.14 -30.45
CA GLY A 65 -41.91 13.19 -31.44
C GLY A 65 -43.33 12.98 -30.86
N SER A 66 -44.09 12.05 -31.36
CA SER A 66 -45.49 11.75 -30.98
C SER A 66 -45.64 10.57 -30.01
N GLU A 67 -44.58 9.99 -29.50
CA GLU A 67 -44.64 8.80 -28.64
C GLU A 67 -43.85 8.99 -27.33
N MET A 68 -44.46 8.62 -26.19
CA MET A 68 -43.85 8.64 -24.87
C MET A 68 -43.29 7.27 -24.52
N GLU A 69 -41.98 7.15 -24.28
CA GLU A 69 -41.40 5.93 -23.72
C GLU A 69 -41.06 6.12 -22.22
N CYS A 70 -41.63 5.25 -21.40
CA CYS A 70 -41.30 5.20 -19.96
C CYS A 70 -40.02 4.39 -19.73
N GLY A 71 -38.94 5.05 -19.37
CA GLY A 71 -37.70 4.38 -19.00
C GLY A 71 -37.39 4.55 -17.52
N VAL A 72 -37.28 3.43 -16.80
CA VAL A 72 -36.69 3.45 -15.46
C VAL A 72 -35.16 3.55 -15.59
N PHE A 73 -34.59 4.72 -15.35
CA PHE A 73 -33.14 4.85 -15.30
C PHE A 73 -32.61 4.26 -13.98
N ALA A 74 -32.10 3.03 -14.05
CA ALA A 74 -31.24 2.54 -13.00
C ALA A 74 -30.01 3.46 -12.90
N SER A 75 -29.74 4.00 -11.70
CA SER A 75 -28.58 4.86 -11.47
C SER A 75 -27.31 4.15 -11.93
N ARG A 76 -26.60 4.73 -12.91
CA ARG A 76 -25.32 4.15 -13.35
C ARG A 76 -24.29 4.27 -12.26
N ALA A 77 -23.46 3.25 -12.09
CA ALA A 77 -22.40 3.22 -11.09
C ALA A 77 -21.27 4.19 -11.41
N ASP A 78 -20.74 4.81 -10.36
CA ASP A 78 -19.60 5.73 -10.43
C ASP A 78 -18.28 4.98 -10.70
N ILE A 79 -18.17 3.75 -10.19
CA ILE A 79 -16.99 2.89 -10.29
C ILE A 79 -17.42 1.43 -10.19
N ALA A 80 -16.68 0.53 -10.87
CA ALA A 80 -16.76 -0.91 -10.62
C ALA A 80 -15.58 -1.39 -9.78
N LEU A 81 -15.80 -2.43 -8.97
CA LEU A 81 -14.75 -3.14 -8.27
C LEU A 81 -14.84 -4.63 -8.56
N ILE A 82 -13.72 -5.20 -9.05
CA ILE A 82 -13.53 -6.61 -9.35
C ILE A 82 -12.71 -7.26 -8.24
N GLY A 83 -13.30 -8.25 -7.57
CA GLY A 83 -12.63 -9.04 -6.54
C GLY A 83 -13.20 -8.78 -5.14
N LEU A 84 -14.12 -9.66 -4.71
CA LEU A 84 -14.85 -9.57 -3.44
C LEU A 84 -14.22 -10.48 -2.36
N ALA A 85 -12.90 -10.37 -2.17
CA ALA A 85 -12.23 -10.82 -0.95
C ALA A 85 -12.33 -9.70 0.13
N VAL A 86 -11.78 -9.95 1.31
CA VAL A 86 -11.88 -9.05 2.49
C VAL A 86 -11.65 -7.58 2.13
N MET A 87 -10.54 -7.25 1.46
CA MET A 87 -10.23 -5.86 1.07
C MET A 87 -11.26 -5.28 0.09
N GLY A 88 -11.70 -6.08 -0.90
CA GLY A 88 -12.62 -5.63 -1.93
C GLY A 88 -14.00 -5.32 -1.38
N GLN A 89 -14.58 -6.21 -0.57
CA GLN A 89 -15.87 -5.99 0.06
C GLN A 89 -15.87 -4.72 0.93
N ASN A 90 -14.86 -4.57 1.78
CA ASN A 90 -14.74 -3.43 2.67
C ASN A 90 -14.53 -2.11 1.92
N LEU A 91 -13.79 -2.12 0.82
CA LEU A 91 -13.60 -0.92 0.00
C LEU A 91 -14.87 -0.52 -0.76
N VAL A 92 -15.66 -1.50 -1.25
CA VAL A 92 -16.99 -1.26 -1.86
C VAL A 92 -17.92 -0.59 -0.84
N LEU A 93 -17.99 -1.11 0.38
CA LEU A 93 -18.81 -0.53 1.44
C LEU A 93 -18.36 0.88 1.83
N ASN A 94 -17.04 1.11 1.91
CA ASN A 94 -16.48 2.42 2.17
C ASN A 94 -16.90 3.44 1.08
N MET A 95 -16.76 3.09 -0.19
CA MET A 95 -17.21 3.95 -1.31
C MET A 95 -18.71 4.24 -1.19
N ASN A 96 -19.54 3.23 -0.90
CA ASN A 96 -20.98 3.41 -0.73
C ASN A 96 -21.31 4.37 0.43
N ASP A 97 -20.63 4.26 1.57
CA ASP A 97 -20.83 5.12 2.74
C ASP A 97 -20.49 6.59 2.44
N HIS A 98 -19.59 6.82 1.47
CA HIS A 98 -19.26 8.16 0.96
C HIS A 98 -20.14 8.61 -0.21
N GLY A 99 -21.25 7.89 -0.47
CA GLY A 99 -22.29 8.29 -1.42
C GLY A 99 -22.10 7.80 -2.85
N PHE A 100 -21.03 7.08 -3.17
CA PHE A 100 -20.78 6.55 -4.50
C PHE A 100 -21.60 5.27 -4.76
N VAL A 101 -22.12 5.15 -5.96
CA VAL A 101 -22.74 3.91 -6.45
C VAL A 101 -21.65 3.01 -7.01
N VAL A 102 -21.46 1.84 -6.42
CA VAL A 102 -20.43 0.89 -6.82
C VAL A 102 -21.03 -0.34 -7.49
N CYS A 103 -20.50 -0.73 -8.66
CA CYS A 103 -20.83 -2.01 -9.28
C CYS A 103 -19.82 -3.07 -8.84
N ALA A 104 -20.28 -4.06 -8.09
CA ALA A 104 -19.46 -5.15 -7.58
C ALA A 104 -19.46 -6.34 -8.53
N TYR A 105 -18.27 -6.86 -8.85
CA TYR A 105 -18.12 -8.08 -9.67
C TYR A 105 -17.07 -9.01 -9.07
N ASN A 106 -17.32 -10.30 -9.19
CA ASN A 106 -16.34 -11.34 -8.82
C ASN A 106 -16.42 -12.50 -9.84
N ARG A 107 -15.26 -13.13 -10.12
CA ARG A 107 -15.18 -14.27 -11.04
C ARG A 107 -16.14 -15.42 -10.64
N THR A 108 -16.28 -15.66 -9.34
CA THR A 108 -17.28 -16.54 -8.76
C THR A 108 -18.51 -15.69 -8.46
N THR A 109 -19.52 -15.77 -9.27
CA THR A 109 -20.69 -14.86 -9.26
C THR A 109 -21.55 -15.03 -8.01
N GLU A 110 -21.62 -16.23 -7.43
CA GLU A 110 -22.31 -16.51 -6.17
C GLU A 110 -21.81 -15.64 -5.02
N LYS A 111 -20.54 -15.22 -5.05
CA LYS A 111 -20.00 -14.27 -4.07
C LYS A 111 -20.59 -12.87 -4.20
N VAL A 112 -21.01 -12.48 -5.40
CA VAL A 112 -21.70 -11.20 -5.62
C VAL A 112 -23.05 -11.25 -4.94
N ASP A 113 -23.82 -12.33 -5.19
CA ASP A 113 -25.15 -12.51 -4.61
C ASP A 113 -25.10 -12.59 -3.09
N GLN A 114 -24.15 -13.34 -2.54
CA GLN A 114 -23.92 -13.43 -1.10
C GLN A 114 -23.58 -12.06 -0.49
N PHE A 115 -22.69 -11.32 -1.12
CA PHE A 115 -22.30 -9.99 -0.65
C PHE A 115 -23.48 -9.02 -0.65
N LEU A 116 -24.28 -9.00 -1.72
CA LEU A 116 -25.48 -8.15 -1.82
C LEU A 116 -26.57 -8.54 -0.82
N ALA A 117 -26.71 -9.85 -0.55
CA ALA A 117 -27.71 -10.35 0.40
C ALA A 117 -27.33 -10.11 1.87
N ASN A 118 -26.03 -10.01 2.18
CA ASN A 118 -25.49 -9.92 3.55
C ASN A 118 -24.86 -8.53 3.81
N GLU A 119 -23.56 -8.37 3.55
CA GLU A 119 -22.77 -7.20 3.95
C GLU A 119 -23.22 -5.91 3.24
N ALA A 120 -23.63 -5.99 1.98
CA ALA A 120 -24.11 -4.84 1.21
C ALA A 120 -25.64 -4.67 1.20
N LYS A 121 -26.36 -5.43 2.05
CA LYS A 121 -27.82 -5.34 2.13
C LYS A 121 -28.27 -3.94 2.56
N GLY A 122 -29.18 -3.35 1.78
CA GLY A 122 -29.72 -2.01 2.06
C GLY A 122 -28.82 -0.86 1.62
N THR A 123 -27.70 -1.15 0.95
CA THR A 123 -26.81 -0.16 0.34
C THR A 123 -27.23 0.15 -1.10
N LYS A 124 -26.51 1.14 -1.72
CA LYS A 124 -26.66 1.46 -3.15
C LYS A 124 -25.76 0.62 -4.06
N VAL A 125 -25.09 -0.40 -3.51
CA VAL A 125 -24.21 -1.30 -4.27
C VAL A 125 -25.03 -2.13 -5.24
N ILE A 126 -24.61 -2.18 -6.49
CA ILE A 126 -25.22 -3.03 -7.52
C ILE A 126 -24.26 -4.15 -7.92
N GLY A 127 -24.80 -5.33 -8.23
CA GLY A 127 -24.00 -6.46 -8.68
C GLY A 127 -23.99 -6.61 -10.20
N ALA A 128 -23.01 -7.36 -10.69
CA ALA A 128 -22.97 -7.85 -12.07
C ALA A 128 -22.47 -9.29 -12.10
N HIS A 129 -23.00 -10.09 -13.06
CA HIS A 129 -22.65 -11.50 -13.24
C HIS A 129 -21.78 -11.74 -14.47
N SER A 130 -21.54 -10.69 -15.28
CA SER A 130 -20.56 -10.70 -16.38
C SER A 130 -19.82 -9.37 -16.45
N LEU A 131 -18.68 -9.35 -17.15
CA LEU A 131 -17.92 -8.11 -17.38
C LEU A 131 -18.66 -7.14 -18.29
N GLU A 132 -19.38 -7.66 -19.29
CA GLU A 132 -20.22 -6.90 -20.21
C GLU A 132 -21.35 -6.20 -19.44
N GLU A 133 -22.06 -6.93 -18.58
CA GLU A 133 -23.08 -6.37 -17.70
C GLU A 133 -22.51 -5.29 -16.79
N MET A 134 -21.36 -5.56 -16.14
CA MET A 134 -20.69 -4.60 -15.27
C MET A 134 -20.34 -3.30 -16.01
N VAL A 135 -19.72 -3.41 -17.19
CA VAL A 135 -19.30 -2.25 -17.99
C VAL A 135 -20.50 -1.44 -18.47
N SER A 136 -21.62 -2.10 -18.84
CA SER A 136 -22.86 -1.42 -19.27
C SER A 136 -23.48 -0.57 -18.16
N LYS A 137 -23.25 -0.92 -16.89
CA LYS A 137 -23.77 -0.23 -15.70
C LYS A 137 -22.96 0.98 -15.29
N LEU A 138 -21.81 1.28 -15.92
CA LEU A 138 -20.90 2.35 -15.51
C LEU A 138 -21.18 3.69 -16.21
N LYS A 139 -20.97 4.78 -15.49
CA LYS A 139 -20.87 6.15 -16.03
C LYS A 139 -19.56 6.32 -16.82
N LYS A 140 -19.58 7.11 -17.90
CA LYS A 140 -18.37 7.50 -18.63
C LYS A 140 -17.72 8.74 -18.01
N PRO A 141 -16.38 8.85 -18.01
CA PRO A 141 -15.43 7.78 -18.32
C PRO A 141 -15.58 6.64 -17.31
N ARG A 142 -15.62 5.40 -17.82
CA ARG A 142 -15.79 4.22 -16.98
C ARG A 142 -14.56 4.01 -16.10
N ARG A 143 -14.78 3.62 -14.86
CA ARG A 143 -13.71 3.36 -13.86
C ARG A 143 -13.87 1.94 -13.37
N VAL A 144 -12.86 1.11 -13.60
CA VAL A 144 -12.86 -0.30 -13.20
C VAL A 144 -11.65 -0.57 -12.30
N MET A 145 -11.90 -0.86 -11.03
CA MET A 145 -10.86 -1.17 -10.05
C MET A 145 -10.72 -2.67 -9.87
N LEU A 146 -9.47 -3.16 -9.94
CA LEU A 146 -9.10 -4.56 -9.74
C LEU A 146 -8.50 -4.73 -8.34
N LEU A 147 -9.07 -5.63 -7.54
CA LEU A 147 -8.50 -6.11 -6.27
C LEU A 147 -8.32 -7.62 -6.34
N VAL A 148 -7.43 -8.04 -7.23
CA VAL A 148 -7.14 -9.45 -7.53
C VAL A 148 -5.68 -9.79 -7.21
N LYS A 149 -5.31 -11.06 -7.33
CA LYS A 149 -3.91 -11.49 -7.15
C LYS A 149 -3.02 -10.80 -8.20
N ALA A 150 -1.90 -10.25 -7.76
CA ALA A 150 -0.90 -9.64 -8.64
C ALA A 150 -0.36 -10.60 -9.70
N GLY A 151 0.18 -10.06 -10.78
CA GLY A 151 0.74 -10.82 -11.91
C GLY A 151 -0.32 -11.22 -12.93
N GLN A 152 -0.30 -12.47 -13.41
CA GLN A 152 -1.13 -12.96 -14.51
C GLN A 152 -2.63 -12.71 -14.35
N ALA A 153 -3.16 -12.77 -13.11
CA ALA A 153 -4.58 -12.53 -12.90
C ALA A 153 -5.02 -11.10 -13.25
N VAL A 154 -4.15 -10.11 -13.07
CA VAL A 154 -4.39 -8.73 -13.52
C VAL A 154 -4.38 -8.66 -15.04
N ASP A 155 -3.40 -9.28 -15.70
CA ASP A 155 -3.30 -9.31 -17.16
C ASP A 155 -4.51 -9.99 -17.79
N ASP A 156 -5.00 -11.08 -17.21
CA ASP A 156 -6.19 -11.81 -17.66
C ASP A 156 -7.47 -10.93 -17.62
N PHE A 157 -7.64 -10.14 -16.54
CA PHE A 157 -8.76 -9.21 -16.45
C PHE A 157 -8.61 -8.03 -17.41
N VAL A 158 -7.41 -7.46 -17.52
CA VAL A 158 -7.12 -6.39 -18.48
C VAL A 158 -7.44 -6.83 -19.90
N ALA A 159 -7.00 -8.03 -20.31
CA ALA A 159 -7.26 -8.57 -21.64
C ALA A 159 -8.77 -8.71 -21.94
N LYS A 160 -9.58 -9.09 -20.96
CA LYS A 160 -11.04 -9.21 -21.08
C LYS A 160 -11.76 -7.86 -21.07
N LEU A 161 -11.23 -6.86 -20.35
CA LEU A 161 -11.84 -5.54 -20.25
C LEU A 161 -11.56 -4.67 -21.47
N VAL A 162 -10.36 -4.77 -22.07
CA VAL A 162 -9.97 -3.96 -23.23
C VAL A 162 -11.00 -3.92 -24.35
N PRO A 163 -11.61 -5.04 -24.82
CA PRO A 163 -12.61 -4.99 -25.88
C PRO A 163 -13.96 -4.38 -25.46
N LEU A 164 -14.21 -4.21 -24.16
CA LEU A 164 -15.46 -3.69 -23.61
C LEU A 164 -15.38 -2.19 -23.26
N LEU A 165 -14.17 -1.64 -23.21
CA LEU A 165 -13.89 -0.27 -22.79
C LEU A 165 -13.62 0.63 -24.00
N GLU A 166 -13.84 1.93 -23.82
CA GLU A 166 -13.66 2.96 -24.83
C GLU A 166 -12.49 3.90 -24.48
N LYS A 167 -12.04 4.67 -25.45
CA LYS A 167 -10.98 5.68 -25.24
C LYS A 167 -11.35 6.62 -24.09
N GLY A 168 -10.42 6.79 -23.16
CA GLY A 168 -10.59 7.61 -21.95
C GLY A 168 -11.14 6.85 -20.74
N ASP A 169 -11.58 5.59 -20.91
CA ASP A 169 -11.95 4.75 -19.77
C ASP A 169 -10.72 4.34 -18.95
N ILE A 170 -10.91 4.06 -17.66
CA ILE A 170 -9.85 3.92 -16.67
C ILE A 170 -9.87 2.51 -16.08
N ILE A 171 -8.72 1.84 -16.10
CA ILE A 171 -8.47 0.61 -15.34
C ILE A 171 -7.54 0.96 -14.17
N ILE A 172 -7.95 0.58 -12.95
CA ILE A 172 -7.21 0.84 -11.72
C ILE A 172 -6.80 -0.51 -11.11
N ASP A 173 -5.52 -0.76 -11.00
CA ASP A 173 -5.00 -1.91 -10.27
C ASP A 173 -4.75 -1.51 -8.81
N GLY A 174 -5.65 -1.94 -7.92
CA GLY A 174 -5.59 -1.69 -6.48
C GLY A 174 -4.87 -2.81 -5.71
N GLY A 175 -4.29 -3.79 -6.41
CA GLY A 175 -3.53 -4.89 -5.80
C GLY A 175 -2.13 -4.49 -5.35
N ASN A 176 -1.36 -5.47 -4.88
CA ASN A 176 0.06 -5.31 -4.60
C ASN A 176 0.88 -5.79 -5.79
N SER A 177 0.70 -5.15 -6.95
CA SER A 177 1.42 -5.50 -8.18
C SER A 177 2.85 -5.00 -8.17
N GLU A 178 3.72 -5.70 -8.89
CA GLU A 178 5.07 -5.25 -9.15
C GLU A 178 5.05 -3.99 -10.05
N TYR A 179 5.85 -2.99 -9.69
CA TYR A 179 5.82 -1.70 -10.38
C TYR A 179 6.25 -1.78 -11.85
N GLN A 180 7.13 -2.71 -12.21
CA GLN A 180 7.57 -2.95 -13.59
C GLN A 180 6.43 -3.50 -14.46
N ASP A 181 5.57 -4.37 -13.92
CA ASP A 181 4.34 -4.80 -14.57
C ASP A 181 3.37 -3.63 -14.79
N THR A 182 3.30 -2.72 -13.81
CA THR A 182 2.46 -1.52 -13.92
C THR A 182 2.97 -0.59 -15.01
N GLN A 183 4.28 -0.39 -15.13
CA GLN A 183 4.89 0.37 -16.21
C GLN A 183 4.55 -0.22 -17.58
N ARG A 184 4.70 -1.54 -17.72
CA ARG A 184 4.35 -2.26 -18.97
C ARG A 184 2.87 -2.04 -19.32
N ARG A 185 1.96 -2.29 -18.37
CA ARG A 185 0.50 -2.14 -18.56
C ARG A 185 0.11 -0.70 -18.89
N THR A 186 0.70 0.28 -18.22
CA THR A 186 0.46 1.70 -18.49
C THR A 186 0.83 2.04 -19.93
N LYS A 187 1.98 1.58 -20.43
CA LYS A 187 2.44 1.80 -21.79
C LYS A 187 1.55 1.11 -22.84
N GLU A 188 1.22 -0.16 -22.61
CA GLU A 188 0.38 -0.96 -23.51
C GLU A 188 -1.05 -0.40 -23.65
N LEU A 189 -1.66 0.00 -22.53
CA LEU A 189 -3.03 0.52 -22.50
C LEU A 189 -3.13 1.94 -23.05
N LYS A 190 -2.12 2.77 -22.84
CA LYS A 190 -2.01 4.09 -23.47
C LYS A 190 -2.08 4.02 -24.98
N GLN A 191 -1.46 3.01 -25.61
CA GLN A 191 -1.52 2.78 -27.06
C GLN A 191 -2.94 2.45 -27.55
N LYS A 192 -3.78 1.90 -26.67
CA LYS A 192 -5.21 1.58 -26.94
C LYS A 192 -6.14 2.73 -26.56
N GLY A 193 -5.61 3.85 -26.10
CA GLY A 193 -6.38 5.02 -25.65
C GLY A 193 -7.03 4.84 -24.27
N LEU A 194 -6.69 3.78 -23.54
CA LEU A 194 -7.14 3.54 -22.17
C LEU A 194 -6.17 4.12 -21.14
N LEU A 195 -6.70 4.54 -20.00
CA LEU A 195 -5.93 5.08 -18.90
C LEU A 195 -5.70 3.99 -17.84
N TYR A 196 -4.45 3.80 -17.43
CA TYR A 196 -4.11 2.82 -16.40
C TYR A 196 -3.52 3.49 -15.17
N VAL A 197 -3.97 3.05 -14.00
CA VAL A 197 -3.52 3.54 -12.69
C VAL A 197 -3.14 2.35 -11.82
N GLY A 198 -1.92 2.32 -11.33
CA GLY A 198 -1.51 1.44 -10.24
C GLY A 198 -1.68 2.16 -8.91
N SER A 199 -2.52 1.66 -8.03
CA SER A 199 -2.77 2.30 -6.74
C SER A 199 -2.55 1.33 -5.59
N GLY A 200 -1.48 1.54 -4.83
CA GLY A 200 -1.37 0.87 -3.55
C GLY A 200 -2.54 1.20 -2.63
N VAL A 201 -3.10 0.16 -1.99
CA VAL A 201 -4.11 0.29 -0.94
C VAL A 201 -3.53 -0.27 0.35
N SER A 202 -3.50 0.52 1.42
CA SER A 202 -2.97 0.11 2.73
C SER A 202 -4.03 0.26 3.83
N GLY A 203 -3.78 -0.36 4.99
CA GLY A 203 -4.65 -0.27 6.17
C GLY A 203 -5.32 -1.58 6.58
N GLY A 204 -5.10 -2.67 5.84
CA GLY A 204 -5.74 -3.94 6.14
C GLY A 204 -7.27 -3.87 6.01
N GLU A 205 -7.98 -4.75 6.69
CA GLU A 205 -9.43 -4.85 6.66
C GLU A 205 -10.11 -3.56 7.15
N ASP A 206 -9.74 -3.11 8.33
CA ASP A 206 -10.28 -1.89 8.95
C ASP A 206 -9.98 -0.63 8.13
N GLY A 207 -8.74 -0.53 7.62
CA GLY A 207 -8.38 0.59 6.76
C GLY A 207 -9.21 0.61 5.47
N ALA A 208 -9.39 -0.52 4.80
CA ALA A 208 -10.23 -0.60 3.61
C ALA A 208 -11.68 -0.16 3.91
N ARG A 209 -12.19 -0.51 5.10
CA ARG A 209 -13.57 -0.21 5.51
C ARG A 209 -13.78 1.24 5.96
N TYR A 210 -12.84 1.81 6.70
CA TYR A 210 -13.04 3.08 7.42
C TYR A 210 -12.09 4.21 7.00
N GLY A 211 -11.16 3.93 6.10
CA GLY A 211 -10.25 4.93 5.56
C GLY A 211 -8.85 4.35 5.27
N PRO A 212 -8.59 3.90 4.05
CA PRO A 212 -7.26 3.45 3.65
C PRO A 212 -6.32 4.61 3.34
N SER A 213 -5.02 4.33 3.38
CA SER A 213 -4.04 5.12 2.64
C SER A 213 -4.01 4.64 1.18
N LEU A 214 -4.16 5.56 0.23
CA LEU A 214 -4.20 5.28 -1.20
C LEU A 214 -3.05 5.99 -1.91
N MET A 215 -2.32 5.24 -2.74
CA MET A 215 -1.10 5.69 -3.42
C MET A 215 -1.25 5.57 -4.94
N PRO A 216 -2.12 6.39 -5.59
CA PRO A 216 -2.36 6.31 -7.02
C PRO A 216 -1.19 6.89 -7.83
N GLY A 217 -0.79 6.16 -8.88
CA GLY A 217 0.16 6.61 -9.88
C GLY A 217 -0.10 5.88 -11.20
N GLY A 218 0.41 6.41 -12.32
CA GLY A 218 0.17 5.82 -13.63
C GLY A 218 -0.02 6.86 -14.72
N ASN A 219 -1.09 6.77 -15.51
CA ASN A 219 -1.43 7.80 -16.48
C ASN A 219 -2.06 9.02 -15.77
N PRO A 220 -1.44 10.23 -15.81
CA PRO A 220 -1.91 11.39 -15.08
C PRO A 220 -3.28 11.89 -15.53
N ASP A 221 -3.70 11.61 -16.77
CA ASP A 221 -5.02 12.01 -17.29
C ASP A 221 -6.18 11.30 -16.56
N ALA A 222 -5.90 10.21 -15.85
CA ALA A 222 -6.89 9.51 -15.04
C ALA A 222 -7.21 10.23 -13.71
N TRP A 223 -6.24 10.99 -13.18
CA TRP A 223 -6.34 11.56 -11.83
C TRP A 223 -7.56 12.44 -11.60
N PRO A 224 -7.91 13.39 -12.48
CA PRO A 224 -9.10 14.24 -12.30
C PRO A 224 -10.40 13.43 -12.14
N SER A 225 -10.48 12.28 -12.81
CA SER A 225 -11.67 11.42 -12.79
C SER A 225 -11.79 10.52 -11.57
N ILE A 226 -10.68 10.20 -10.86
CA ILE A 226 -10.67 9.30 -9.71
C ILE A 226 -10.40 10.03 -8.39
N LYS A 227 -9.83 11.24 -8.43
CA LYS A 227 -9.42 12.02 -7.27
C LYS A 227 -10.50 12.12 -6.21
N ASN A 228 -11.71 12.55 -6.61
CA ASN A 228 -12.80 12.73 -5.68
C ASN A 228 -13.18 11.45 -4.95
N ILE A 229 -13.27 10.31 -5.66
CA ILE A 229 -13.58 9.01 -5.05
C ILE A 229 -12.48 8.66 -4.05
N PHE A 230 -11.22 8.67 -4.48
CA PHE A 230 -10.08 8.22 -3.68
C PHE A 230 -9.85 9.09 -2.45
N GLN A 231 -9.89 10.40 -2.61
CA GLN A 231 -9.74 11.31 -1.48
C GLN A 231 -10.92 11.27 -0.51
N SER A 232 -12.14 10.99 -0.99
CA SER A 232 -13.29 10.84 -0.10
C SER A 232 -13.17 9.62 0.82
N ILE A 233 -12.79 8.46 0.27
CA ILE A 233 -12.74 7.19 1.00
C ILE A 233 -11.45 7.00 1.81
N SER A 234 -10.41 7.80 1.56
CA SER A 234 -9.14 7.68 2.29
C SER A 234 -9.25 8.17 3.73
N ALA A 235 -8.36 7.67 4.61
CA ALA A 235 -8.18 8.23 5.94
C ALA A 235 -7.91 9.74 5.88
N LYS A 236 -8.28 10.43 6.95
CA LYS A 236 -8.01 11.87 7.12
C LYS A 236 -7.17 12.08 8.37
N VAL A 237 -6.15 12.92 8.28
CA VAL A 237 -5.37 13.40 9.41
C VAL A 237 -5.31 14.91 9.32
N ASP A 238 -5.74 15.60 10.36
CA ASP A 238 -5.87 17.07 10.35
C ASP A 238 -6.70 17.59 9.16
N SER A 239 -7.78 16.86 8.81
CA SER A 239 -8.65 17.10 7.64
C SER A 239 -8.00 16.85 6.27
N GLU A 240 -6.71 16.52 6.21
CA GLU A 240 -5.99 16.19 4.97
C GLU A 240 -6.18 14.72 4.59
N PRO A 241 -6.52 14.40 3.32
CA PRO A 241 -6.69 13.02 2.90
C PRO A 241 -5.33 12.30 2.83
N CYS A 242 -5.28 11.07 3.34
CA CYS A 242 -4.13 10.18 3.17
C CYS A 242 -4.12 9.56 1.75
N CYS A 243 -4.28 10.39 0.75
CA CYS A 243 -4.32 10.05 -0.66
C CYS A 243 -3.97 11.27 -1.51
N ASP A 244 -2.94 11.15 -2.34
CA ASP A 244 -2.63 12.10 -3.39
C ASP A 244 -1.95 11.40 -4.56
N TRP A 245 -1.84 12.10 -5.71
CA TRP A 245 -1.13 11.56 -6.87
C TRP A 245 0.36 11.42 -6.59
N VAL A 246 0.88 10.20 -6.73
CA VAL A 246 2.27 9.88 -6.40
C VAL A 246 3.21 10.23 -7.54
N GLY A 247 2.81 9.94 -8.79
CA GLY A 247 3.63 10.14 -9.98
C GLY A 247 3.19 9.29 -11.16
N GLU A 248 3.95 9.34 -12.22
CA GLU A 248 3.64 8.63 -13.47
C GLU A 248 4.04 7.15 -13.43
N ASP A 249 3.62 6.41 -14.46
CA ASP A 249 3.97 5.01 -14.71
C ASP A 249 3.74 4.08 -13.50
N GLY A 250 4.80 3.42 -13.04
CA GLY A 250 4.77 2.49 -11.91
C GLY A 250 4.81 3.14 -10.52
N ALA A 251 4.84 4.48 -10.41
CA ALA A 251 5.14 5.20 -9.18
C ALA A 251 4.22 4.81 -8.00
N GLY A 252 2.93 4.61 -8.24
CA GLY A 252 1.98 4.22 -7.17
C GLY A 252 2.33 2.87 -6.54
N HIS A 253 2.57 1.85 -7.35
CA HIS A 253 2.97 0.53 -6.86
C HIS A 253 4.40 0.51 -6.32
N PHE A 254 5.30 1.33 -6.89
CA PHE A 254 6.65 1.48 -6.34
C PHE A 254 6.61 2.03 -4.91
N VAL A 255 5.89 3.12 -4.68
CA VAL A 255 5.72 3.71 -3.35
C VAL A 255 5.04 2.73 -2.38
N LYS A 256 4.04 1.97 -2.85
CA LYS A 256 3.42 0.91 -2.04
C LYS A 256 4.38 -0.23 -1.72
N MET A 257 5.20 -0.64 -2.67
CA MET A 257 6.23 -1.66 -2.46
C MET A 257 7.23 -1.22 -1.39
N VAL A 258 7.72 0.01 -1.46
CA VAL A 258 8.64 0.58 -0.47
C VAL A 258 7.97 0.71 0.91
N HIS A 259 6.73 1.19 0.96
CA HIS A 259 5.92 1.18 2.19
C HIS A 259 5.92 -0.21 2.86
N ASN A 260 5.69 -1.25 2.08
CA ASN A 260 5.70 -2.61 2.62
C ASN A 260 7.11 -3.09 3.01
N GLY A 261 8.15 -2.63 2.32
CA GLY A 261 9.54 -2.88 2.72
C GLY A 261 9.84 -2.28 4.11
N ILE A 262 9.40 -1.04 4.34
CA ILE A 262 9.49 -0.38 5.64
C ILE A 262 8.73 -1.17 6.71
N GLU A 263 7.51 -1.59 6.42
CA GLU A 263 6.70 -2.45 7.30
C GLU A 263 7.46 -3.72 7.73
N TYR A 264 8.19 -4.35 6.81
CA TYR A 264 9.02 -5.51 7.14
C TYR A 264 10.14 -5.17 8.12
N GLY A 265 10.78 -4.02 7.92
CA GLY A 265 11.80 -3.49 8.84
C GLY A 265 11.25 -3.27 10.24
N ASP A 266 10.14 -2.55 10.34
CA ASP A 266 9.48 -2.23 11.60
C ASP A 266 9.07 -3.50 12.35
N MET A 267 8.43 -4.44 11.67
CA MET A 267 8.04 -5.72 12.26
C MET A 267 9.25 -6.51 12.75
N GLN A 268 10.35 -6.55 12.00
CA GLN A 268 11.57 -7.27 12.39
C GLN A 268 12.19 -6.66 13.63
N LEU A 269 12.26 -5.33 13.72
CA LEU A 269 12.79 -4.64 14.90
C LEU A 269 11.96 -4.91 16.16
N ILE A 270 10.63 -4.90 16.04
CA ILE A 270 9.72 -5.26 17.13
C ILE A 270 9.94 -6.71 17.56
N CYS A 271 10.11 -7.62 16.60
CA CYS A 271 10.40 -9.03 16.90
C CYS A 271 11.75 -9.21 17.60
N GLU A 272 12.77 -8.46 17.23
CA GLU A 272 14.08 -8.50 17.90
C GLU A 272 14.01 -7.93 19.33
N ALA A 273 13.28 -6.84 19.53
CA ALA A 273 12.99 -6.31 20.86
C ALA A 273 12.25 -7.32 21.74
N TYR A 274 11.20 -7.96 21.19
CA TYR A 274 10.48 -9.06 21.84
C TYR A 274 11.43 -10.21 22.22
N HIS A 275 12.31 -10.62 21.29
CA HIS A 275 13.23 -11.72 21.50
C HIS A 275 14.26 -11.40 22.60
N LEU A 276 14.80 -10.19 22.63
CA LEU A 276 15.69 -9.71 23.70
C LEU A 276 14.98 -9.71 25.06
N MET A 277 13.76 -9.18 25.14
CA MET A 277 12.98 -9.19 26.39
C MET A 277 12.70 -10.61 26.88
N LYS A 278 12.32 -11.52 26.00
CA LYS A 278 12.03 -12.92 26.33
C LYS A 278 13.29 -13.68 26.74
N SER A 279 14.32 -13.63 25.91
CA SER A 279 15.49 -14.52 26.02
C SER A 279 16.55 -13.96 26.97
N ALA A 280 16.89 -12.68 26.90
CA ALA A 280 17.90 -12.08 27.78
C ALA A 280 17.33 -11.77 29.18
N LEU A 281 16.12 -11.15 29.24
CA LEU A 281 15.56 -10.67 30.49
C LEU A 281 14.58 -11.64 31.16
N GLY A 282 14.06 -12.63 30.43
CA GLY A 282 13.09 -13.60 30.94
C GLY A 282 11.72 -13.01 31.26
N ILE A 283 11.33 -11.94 30.56
CA ILE A 283 10.04 -11.27 30.71
C ILE A 283 8.97 -12.09 30.02
N ASN A 284 7.80 -12.26 30.65
CA ASN A 284 6.67 -12.99 30.07
C ASN A 284 5.83 -12.08 29.13
N PRO A 285 4.97 -12.65 28.28
CA PRO A 285 4.20 -11.85 27.32
C PRO A 285 3.29 -10.77 27.94
N ASP A 286 2.67 -11.02 29.11
CA ASP A 286 1.82 -10.02 29.78
C ASP A 286 2.63 -8.80 30.28
N GLU A 287 3.82 -9.06 30.82
CA GLU A 287 4.74 -7.99 31.21
C GLU A 287 5.27 -7.21 29.99
N MET A 288 5.58 -7.92 28.88
CA MET A 288 5.98 -7.28 27.63
C MET A 288 4.85 -6.42 27.04
N SER A 289 3.60 -6.89 27.11
CA SER A 289 2.44 -6.10 26.68
C SER A 289 2.40 -4.74 27.38
N LYS A 290 2.63 -4.70 28.69
CA LYS A 290 2.70 -3.44 29.48
C LYS A 290 3.86 -2.55 29.05
N VAL A 291 5.01 -3.13 28.70
CA VAL A 291 6.15 -2.39 28.18
C VAL A 291 5.80 -1.73 26.84
N PHE A 292 5.21 -2.47 25.90
CA PHE A 292 4.77 -1.92 24.62
C PHE A 292 3.64 -0.90 24.78
N GLU A 293 2.71 -1.10 25.73
CA GLU A 293 1.68 -0.11 26.07
C GLU A 293 2.29 1.22 26.52
N GLU A 294 3.34 1.18 27.34
CA GLU A 294 4.03 2.39 27.78
C GLU A 294 4.81 3.04 26.63
N TRP A 295 5.47 2.25 25.79
CA TRP A 295 6.18 2.77 24.62
C TRP A 295 5.23 3.45 23.63
N ASN A 296 3.99 2.96 23.49
CA ASN A 296 2.98 3.53 22.61
C ASN A 296 2.40 4.87 23.08
N LYS A 297 2.70 5.31 24.29
CA LYS A 297 2.31 6.64 24.81
C LYS A 297 3.29 7.74 24.44
N GLY A 298 4.41 7.42 23.84
CA GLY A 298 5.51 8.35 23.60
C GLY A 298 6.03 8.33 22.16
N GLU A 299 7.34 8.43 22.05
CA GLU A 299 8.05 8.54 20.77
C GLU A 299 7.89 7.32 19.83
N LEU A 300 7.49 6.16 20.37
CA LEU A 300 7.26 4.92 19.63
C LEU A 300 5.78 4.70 19.24
N ASP A 301 4.91 5.68 19.52
CA ASP A 301 3.49 5.59 19.16
C ASP A 301 3.34 5.26 17.67
N SER A 302 2.81 4.06 17.43
CA SER A 302 2.58 3.53 16.09
C SER A 302 1.58 2.37 16.13
N PHE A 303 0.94 2.11 14.98
CA PHE A 303 0.00 1.00 14.84
C PHE A 303 0.64 -0.37 15.16
N LEU A 304 1.86 -0.61 14.70
CA LEU A 304 2.52 -1.89 14.94
C LEU A 304 2.85 -2.11 16.43
N ILE A 305 3.23 -1.06 17.16
CA ILE A 305 3.42 -1.12 18.62
C ILE A 305 2.08 -1.35 19.33
N GLU A 306 1.02 -0.66 18.89
CA GLU A 306 -0.32 -0.83 19.42
C GLU A 306 -0.81 -2.28 19.31
N ILE A 307 -0.77 -2.88 18.12
CA ILE A 307 -1.22 -4.26 17.93
C ILE A 307 -0.30 -5.28 18.61
N THR A 308 0.99 -4.98 18.75
CA THR A 308 1.94 -5.86 19.47
C THR A 308 1.56 -5.98 20.93
N LYS A 309 1.18 -4.88 21.58
CA LYS A 309 0.65 -4.88 22.94
C LYS A 309 -0.55 -5.80 23.07
N ASP A 310 -1.50 -5.74 22.13
CA ASP A 310 -2.73 -6.53 22.16
C ASP A 310 -2.47 -8.01 21.85
N ILE A 311 -1.59 -8.33 20.91
CA ILE A 311 -1.16 -9.69 20.58
C ILE A 311 -0.53 -10.37 21.81
N LEU A 312 0.35 -9.66 22.51
CA LEU A 312 1.11 -10.23 23.64
C LEU A 312 0.23 -10.57 24.85
N LYS A 313 -0.84 -9.83 25.10
CA LYS A 313 -1.78 -10.12 26.20
C LYS A 313 -2.85 -11.16 25.84
N PHE A 314 -3.00 -11.48 24.54
CA PHE A 314 -4.06 -12.38 24.08
C PHE A 314 -3.80 -13.82 24.53
N LYS A 315 -4.81 -14.42 25.18
CA LYS A 315 -4.76 -15.80 25.66
C LYS A 315 -5.67 -16.69 24.83
N ASP A 316 -5.19 -17.89 24.56
CA ASP A 316 -5.96 -18.97 23.94
C ASP A 316 -6.97 -19.54 24.94
N LYS A 317 -7.86 -20.42 24.46
CA LYS A 317 -8.93 -21.07 25.24
C LYS A 317 -8.43 -21.82 26.48
N ASP A 318 -7.19 -22.27 26.47
CA ASP A 318 -6.55 -22.97 27.60
C ASP A 318 -5.85 -22.04 28.61
N GLY A 319 -5.96 -20.71 28.41
CA GLY A 319 -5.36 -19.69 29.27
C GLY A 319 -3.88 -19.40 29.00
N SER A 320 -3.23 -20.11 28.09
CA SER A 320 -1.84 -19.82 27.68
C SER A 320 -1.77 -18.68 26.65
N PHE A 321 -0.63 -18.01 26.54
CA PHE A 321 -0.45 -16.94 25.56
C PHE A 321 -0.42 -17.50 24.13
N LEU A 322 -1.31 -17.02 23.28
CA LEU A 322 -1.43 -17.52 21.90
C LEU A 322 -0.15 -17.33 21.11
N VAL A 323 0.57 -16.21 21.31
CA VAL A 323 1.82 -15.90 20.61
C VAL A 323 2.88 -17.00 20.79
N GLU A 324 2.88 -17.71 21.92
CA GLU A 324 3.85 -18.79 22.20
C GLU A 324 3.51 -20.10 21.49
N LYS A 325 2.29 -20.24 20.97
CA LYS A 325 1.84 -21.40 20.17
C LYS A 325 1.99 -21.22 18.69
N ILE A 326 2.22 -20.00 18.22
CA ILE A 326 2.35 -19.69 16.80
C ILE A 326 3.69 -20.22 16.29
N ARG A 327 3.66 -20.97 15.18
CA ARG A 327 4.88 -21.45 14.50
C ARG A 327 5.71 -20.23 14.05
N ASP A 328 6.97 -20.18 14.42
CA ASP A 328 7.95 -19.15 14.08
C ASP A 328 8.49 -19.31 12.64
N SER A 329 7.60 -19.18 11.66
CA SER A 329 7.89 -19.22 10.22
C SER A 329 7.08 -18.12 9.55
N ALA A 330 7.73 -17.02 9.20
CA ALA A 330 7.08 -15.84 8.66
C ALA A 330 6.95 -15.91 7.14
N GLY A 331 5.71 -15.82 6.63
CA GLY A 331 5.43 -15.72 5.20
C GLY A 331 5.69 -14.32 4.64
N GLN A 332 5.74 -14.24 3.29
CA GLN A 332 5.82 -12.97 2.57
C GLN A 332 5.06 -13.04 1.23
N LYS A 333 4.57 -11.87 0.77
CA LYS A 333 3.87 -11.73 -0.51
C LYS A 333 4.74 -11.18 -1.65
N GLY A 334 6.03 -10.91 -1.39
CA GLY A 334 7.02 -10.47 -2.36
C GLY A 334 7.38 -8.98 -2.32
N THR A 335 6.55 -8.10 -1.79
CA THR A 335 6.78 -6.63 -1.82
C THR A 335 8.08 -6.19 -1.14
N GLY A 336 8.42 -6.76 0.03
CA GLY A 336 9.72 -6.49 0.68
C GLY A 336 10.91 -6.99 -0.14
N LYS A 337 10.78 -8.17 -0.76
CA LYS A 337 11.78 -8.73 -1.68
C LYS A 337 11.98 -7.80 -2.90
N TRP A 338 10.91 -7.33 -3.53
CA TRP A 338 11.01 -6.41 -4.67
C TRP A 338 11.66 -5.08 -4.27
N THR A 339 11.40 -4.58 -3.06
CA THR A 339 12.08 -3.39 -2.53
C THR A 339 13.60 -3.62 -2.44
N ALA A 340 14.02 -4.76 -1.92
CA ALA A 340 15.44 -5.10 -1.81
C ALA A 340 16.10 -5.27 -3.20
N ILE A 341 15.41 -5.91 -4.16
CA ILE A 341 15.89 -6.07 -5.54
C ILE A 341 16.02 -4.69 -6.22
N ALA A 342 14.97 -3.87 -6.16
CA ALA A 342 15.03 -2.52 -6.74
C ALA A 342 16.15 -1.67 -6.12
N ALA A 343 16.39 -1.81 -4.82
CA ALA A 343 17.50 -1.13 -4.16
C ALA A 343 18.87 -1.57 -4.69
N LEU A 344 19.06 -2.85 -4.97
CA LEU A 344 20.28 -3.37 -5.62
C LEU A 344 20.40 -2.87 -7.05
N ASP A 345 19.32 -2.87 -7.83
CA ASP A 345 19.29 -2.36 -9.21
C ASP A 345 19.66 -0.87 -9.28
N TYR A 346 19.25 -0.08 -8.30
CA TYR A 346 19.54 1.36 -8.22
C TYR A 346 20.80 1.71 -7.42
N GLY A 347 21.53 0.73 -6.90
CA GLY A 347 22.71 0.95 -6.07
C GLY A 347 22.43 1.66 -4.74
N VAL A 348 21.24 1.46 -4.16
CA VAL A 348 20.81 2.13 -2.95
C VAL A 348 20.90 1.17 -1.74
N PRO A 349 21.66 1.51 -0.69
CA PRO A 349 21.84 0.61 0.44
C PRO A 349 20.63 0.63 1.40
N VAL A 350 19.59 -0.16 1.15
CA VAL A 350 18.45 -0.37 2.06
C VAL A 350 18.68 -1.61 2.93
N THR A 351 19.76 -1.62 3.69
CA THR A 351 20.25 -2.79 4.42
C THR A 351 19.23 -3.35 5.40
N LEU A 352 18.52 -2.51 6.14
CA LEU A 352 17.49 -2.91 7.11
C LEU A 352 16.35 -3.69 6.45
N ILE A 353 15.84 -3.20 5.32
CA ILE A 353 14.74 -3.86 4.58
C ILE A 353 15.22 -5.19 4.01
N GLY A 354 16.40 -5.20 3.39
CA GLY A 354 17.01 -6.43 2.85
C GLY A 354 17.17 -7.51 3.94
N GLU A 355 17.72 -7.14 5.08
CA GLU A 355 17.92 -8.04 6.20
C GLU A 355 16.61 -8.57 6.78
N SER A 356 15.58 -7.74 6.83
CA SER A 356 14.25 -8.17 7.28
C SER A 356 13.62 -9.21 6.34
N VAL A 357 13.90 -9.15 5.04
CA VAL A 357 13.52 -10.19 4.07
C VAL A 357 14.30 -11.48 4.32
N PHE A 358 15.63 -11.39 4.51
CA PHE A 358 16.46 -12.56 4.82
C PHE A 358 16.07 -13.21 6.15
N SER A 359 15.72 -12.45 7.16
CA SER A 359 15.21 -12.97 8.45
C SER A 359 13.94 -13.79 8.26
N ARG A 360 13.01 -13.37 7.39
CA ARG A 360 11.83 -14.17 7.02
C ARG A 360 12.21 -15.44 6.27
N CYS A 361 13.18 -15.37 5.34
CA CYS A 361 13.70 -16.55 4.64
C CYS A 361 14.30 -17.55 5.64
N LEU A 362 15.15 -17.08 6.55
CA LEU A 362 15.74 -17.91 7.61
C LEU A 362 14.65 -18.53 8.50
N SER A 363 13.62 -17.77 8.87
CA SER A 363 12.54 -18.27 9.70
C SER A 363 11.80 -19.46 9.07
N SER A 364 11.69 -19.48 7.73
CA SER A 364 11.00 -20.55 6.99
C SER A 364 11.73 -21.90 7.04
N LEU A 365 13.04 -21.90 7.32
CA LEU A 365 13.85 -23.11 7.46
C LEU A 365 13.65 -23.79 8.84
N LYS A 366 12.41 -23.87 9.33
CA LYS A 366 12.11 -24.26 10.72
C LYS A 366 12.66 -25.63 11.12
N ASP A 367 12.53 -26.61 10.26
CA ASP A 367 12.94 -27.98 10.59
C ASP A 367 14.47 -28.10 10.55
N GLU A 368 15.13 -27.43 9.61
CA GLU A 368 16.59 -27.30 9.56
C GLU A 368 17.13 -26.59 10.79
N ARG A 369 16.55 -25.44 11.19
CA ARG A 369 16.93 -24.70 12.40
C ARG A 369 16.76 -25.55 13.66
N LYS A 370 15.69 -26.35 13.73
CA LYS A 370 15.47 -27.27 14.84
C LYS A 370 16.60 -28.32 14.93
N HIS A 371 17.01 -28.89 13.79
CA HIS A 371 18.15 -29.81 13.75
C HIS A 371 19.45 -29.09 14.12
N ALA A 372 19.73 -27.93 13.50
CA ALA A 372 20.93 -27.17 13.78
C ALA A 372 21.08 -26.79 15.27
N SER A 373 19.98 -26.48 15.97
CA SER A 373 19.99 -26.16 17.40
C SER A 373 20.44 -27.33 18.30
N THR A 374 20.39 -28.59 17.81
CA THR A 374 20.88 -29.75 18.54
C THR A 374 22.36 -30.06 18.28
N VAL A 375 22.91 -29.51 17.21
CA VAL A 375 24.30 -29.80 16.75
C VAL A 375 25.23 -28.62 17.04
N LEU A 376 24.80 -27.39 16.80
CA LEU A 376 25.61 -26.19 16.94
C LEU A 376 25.49 -25.61 18.37
N LYS A 377 26.64 -25.27 18.95
CA LYS A 377 26.71 -24.71 20.30
C LYS A 377 26.69 -23.17 20.23
N GLY A 378 25.86 -22.56 21.04
CA GLY A 378 25.87 -21.11 21.30
C GLY A 378 26.82 -20.72 22.45
N PRO A 379 26.79 -19.45 22.87
CA PRO A 379 27.55 -18.99 24.03
C PRO A 379 27.08 -19.66 25.33
N ALA A 380 27.98 -19.78 26.29
CA ALA A 380 27.68 -20.38 27.60
C ALA A 380 26.69 -19.51 28.42
N GLU A 381 26.81 -18.21 28.32
CA GLU A 381 25.92 -17.25 28.98
C GLU A 381 24.80 -16.84 28.02
N THR A 382 23.56 -17.00 28.46
CA THR A 382 22.35 -16.69 27.66
C THR A 382 21.41 -15.68 28.34
N LYS A 383 21.77 -15.21 29.56
CA LYS A 383 20.95 -14.29 30.35
C LYS A 383 21.71 -13.01 30.66
N TYR A 384 21.02 -11.89 30.55
CA TYR A 384 21.57 -10.60 30.94
C TYR A 384 21.70 -10.49 32.46
N LYS A 385 22.86 -10.08 32.95
CA LYS A 385 23.17 -9.99 34.38
C LYS A 385 23.15 -8.56 34.94
N GLY A 386 22.97 -7.57 34.08
CA GLY A 386 22.91 -6.15 34.49
C GLY A 386 21.50 -5.71 34.91
N ASP A 387 21.34 -4.39 35.04
CA ASP A 387 20.04 -3.78 35.39
C ASP A 387 19.02 -3.97 34.24
N LYS A 388 17.99 -4.74 34.55
CA LYS A 388 16.93 -5.06 33.59
C LYS A 388 16.14 -3.84 33.13
N LYS A 389 15.87 -2.87 34.04
CA LYS A 389 15.13 -1.64 33.69
C LYS A 389 15.95 -0.77 32.75
N GLN A 390 17.22 -0.63 33.02
CA GLN A 390 18.14 0.12 32.18
C GLN A 390 18.26 -0.55 30.79
N PHE A 391 18.32 -1.87 30.71
CA PHE A 391 18.40 -2.57 29.44
C PHE A 391 17.10 -2.47 28.64
N LEU A 392 15.93 -2.48 29.29
CA LEU A 392 14.65 -2.19 28.61
C LEU A 392 14.64 -0.78 28.00
N GLU A 393 15.19 0.20 28.71
CA GLU A 393 15.32 1.57 28.17
C GLU A 393 16.29 1.61 26.98
N HIS A 394 17.38 0.84 27.01
CA HIS A 394 18.27 0.72 25.85
C HIS A 394 17.56 0.10 24.64
N ILE A 395 16.74 -0.95 24.82
CA ILE A 395 15.94 -1.55 23.75
C ILE A 395 14.95 -0.51 23.19
N ARG A 396 14.25 0.25 24.05
CA ARG A 396 13.33 1.31 23.63
C ARG A 396 14.03 2.35 22.75
N GLN A 397 15.15 2.87 23.21
CA GLN A 397 15.91 3.87 22.46
C GLN A 397 16.45 3.34 21.14
N ALA A 398 16.93 2.10 21.10
CA ALA A 398 17.39 1.47 19.87
C ALA A 398 16.24 1.29 18.88
N SER A 399 15.07 0.84 19.33
CA SER A 399 13.87 0.67 18.48
C SER A 399 13.39 2.00 17.90
N PHE A 400 13.37 3.06 18.71
CA PHE A 400 13.00 4.41 18.30
C PHE A 400 13.84 4.95 17.14
N MET A 401 15.12 4.68 17.16
CA MET A 401 16.06 5.08 16.12
C MET A 401 15.73 4.47 14.75
N LEU A 402 15.37 3.20 14.72
CA LEU A 402 15.38 2.39 13.52
C LEU A 402 14.05 2.39 12.76
N LEU A 403 12.94 2.59 13.46
CA LEU A 403 11.64 2.85 12.82
C LEU A 403 11.66 4.09 11.91
N ARG A 404 12.65 4.97 12.07
CA ARG A 404 12.88 6.17 11.25
C ARG A 404 13.77 5.92 10.02
N GLU A 405 14.74 5.01 10.11
CA GLU A 405 15.67 4.69 9.01
C GLU A 405 14.96 4.05 7.81
N ALA A 406 13.91 3.28 8.06
CA ALA A 406 13.17 2.57 7.04
C ALA A 406 12.44 3.48 6.04
N ALA A 407 12.25 4.76 6.34
CA ALA A 407 11.54 5.71 5.47
C ALA A 407 12.38 6.33 4.35
N LYS A 408 13.59 5.84 4.07
CA LYS A 408 14.46 6.35 2.99
C LYS A 408 13.96 5.90 1.63
N LEU A 409 13.41 6.84 0.86
CA LEU A 409 12.99 6.65 -0.53
C LEU A 409 14.00 7.28 -1.49
N HIS A 410 14.35 6.61 -2.57
CA HIS A 410 15.36 7.07 -3.51
C HIS A 410 14.89 7.11 -4.97
N GLY A 411 15.38 8.09 -5.68
CA GLY A 411 15.63 8.05 -7.13
C GLY A 411 14.56 8.58 -8.08
N TRP A 412 13.33 8.81 -7.64
CA TRP A 412 12.29 9.40 -8.47
C TRP A 412 11.99 10.83 -8.01
N ASN A 413 11.53 11.69 -8.93
CA ASN A 413 11.11 13.05 -8.56
C ASN A 413 9.77 12.97 -7.77
N LEU A 414 9.81 12.35 -6.61
CA LEU A 414 8.67 12.12 -5.75
C LEU A 414 8.56 13.24 -4.71
N ASN A 415 7.33 13.63 -4.42
CA ASN A 415 7.05 14.52 -3.28
C ASN A 415 7.15 13.72 -1.96
N TYR A 416 8.34 13.59 -1.41
CA TYR A 416 8.60 12.80 -0.19
C TYR A 416 7.77 13.27 1.00
N GLY A 417 7.61 14.59 1.17
CA GLY A 417 6.74 15.17 2.19
C GLY A 417 5.29 14.76 2.01
N GLY A 418 4.78 14.81 0.78
CA GLY A 418 3.44 14.35 0.43
C GLY A 418 3.24 12.85 0.66
N ILE A 419 4.24 12.03 0.32
CA ILE A 419 4.21 10.57 0.58
C ILE A 419 4.15 10.28 2.08
N ALA A 420 4.97 10.96 2.89
CA ALA A 420 4.92 10.82 4.34
C ALA A 420 3.54 11.20 4.91
N LEU A 421 2.88 12.21 4.34
CA LEU A 421 1.51 12.57 4.70
C LEU A 421 0.50 11.47 4.40
N MET A 422 0.60 10.82 3.24
CA MET A 422 -0.30 9.71 2.87
C MET A 422 -0.20 8.52 3.83
N TRP A 423 0.93 8.35 4.52
CA TRP A 423 1.17 7.25 5.45
C TRP A 423 0.80 7.56 6.91
N ARG A 424 0.40 8.79 7.23
CA ARG A 424 0.03 9.19 8.61
C ARG A 424 -1.24 8.51 9.12
N GLY A 425 -2.14 8.11 8.23
CA GLY A 425 -3.39 7.43 8.58
C GLY A 425 -3.74 6.34 7.58
N GLY A 426 -4.59 5.40 7.97
CA GLY A 426 -5.09 4.34 7.09
C GLY A 426 -4.01 3.40 6.57
N CYS A 427 -2.86 3.26 7.22
CA CYS A 427 -1.82 2.34 6.81
C CYS A 427 -1.14 1.65 8.00
N ILE A 428 -0.41 0.57 7.70
CA ILE A 428 0.22 -0.28 8.72
C ILE A 428 1.42 0.41 9.41
N ILE A 429 2.12 1.31 8.69
CA ILE A 429 3.30 2.01 9.23
C ILE A 429 2.96 3.40 9.81
N ARG A 430 1.67 3.69 10.07
CA ARG A 430 1.29 4.95 10.69
C ARG A 430 1.99 5.15 12.03
N SER A 431 2.60 6.33 12.22
CA SER A 431 3.37 6.68 13.41
C SER A 431 3.48 8.20 13.57
N VAL A 432 3.75 8.63 14.79
CA VAL A 432 3.86 10.07 15.13
C VAL A 432 4.98 10.80 14.39
N PHE A 433 6.05 10.12 14.01
CA PHE A 433 7.21 10.77 13.37
C PHE A 433 7.06 11.02 11.86
N LEU A 434 6.03 10.52 11.19
CA LEU A 434 5.80 10.81 9.77
C LEU A 434 5.61 12.31 9.49
N GLY A 435 5.04 13.06 10.44
CA GLY A 435 4.98 14.52 10.38
C GLY A 435 6.37 15.20 10.41
N ASN A 436 7.32 14.62 11.15
CA ASN A 436 8.70 15.11 11.20
C ASN A 436 9.44 14.87 9.87
N ILE A 437 9.16 13.75 9.18
CA ILE A 437 9.69 13.47 7.83
C ILE A 437 9.20 14.55 6.85
N LYS A 438 7.88 14.83 6.85
CA LYS A 438 7.33 15.93 6.03
C LYS A 438 8.05 17.23 6.31
N SER A 439 8.15 17.62 7.59
CA SER A 439 8.79 18.88 7.99
C SER A 439 10.26 18.97 7.56
N ALA A 440 11.00 17.86 7.56
CA ALA A 440 12.38 17.81 7.10
C ALA A 440 12.49 18.11 5.60
N PHE A 441 11.65 17.47 4.78
CA PHE A 441 11.65 17.69 3.33
C PHE A 441 11.01 19.03 2.91
N ASP A 442 10.04 19.56 3.65
CA ASP A 442 9.53 20.91 3.42
C ASP A 442 10.60 21.98 3.64
N LYS A 443 11.43 21.80 4.67
CA LYS A 443 12.56 22.70 4.96
C LYS A 443 13.71 22.54 3.97
N ASN A 444 13.98 21.32 3.52
CA ASN A 444 15.05 21.02 2.56
C ASN A 444 14.60 19.94 1.56
N PRO A 445 13.97 20.33 0.43
CA PRO A 445 13.55 19.37 -0.60
C PRO A 445 14.69 18.56 -1.23
N LYS A 446 15.95 19.01 -1.08
CA LYS A 446 17.16 18.34 -1.57
C LYS A 446 17.90 17.59 -0.47
N LEU A 447 17.26 17.29 0.65
CA LEU A 447 17.88 16.57 1.76
C LEU A 447 18.30 15.17 1.29
N ALA A 448 19.62 14.94 1.24
CA ALA A 448 20.20 13.68 0.75
C ALA A 448 19.88 12.48 1.67
N ASN A 449 19.72 12.70 2.97
CA ASN A 449 19.44 11.67 3.95
C ASN A 449 18.77 12.28 5.17
N LEU A 450 17.72 11.64 5.71
CA LEU A 450 17.03 12.10 6.93
C LEU A 450 17.97 12.22 8.15
N LEU A 451 19.02 11.41 8.24
CA LEU A 451 20.02 11.50 9.30
C LEU A 451 20.73 12.86 9.36
N LEU A 452 20.70 13.63 8.27
CA LEU A 452 21.30 14.97 8.19
C LEU A 452 20.34 16.08 8.64
N ASP A 453 19.04 15.80 8.77
CA ASP A 453 18.10 16.74 9.38
C ASP A 453 18.32 16.84 10.88
N ASN A 454 18.14 18.04 11.44
CA ASN A 454 18.42 18.32 12.84
C ASN A 454 17.66 17.40 13.81
N PHE A 455 16.35 17.20 13.57
CA PHE A 455 15.52 16.38 14.44
C PHE A 455 15.98 14.92 14.47
N PHE A 456 16.27 14.35 13.30
CA PHE A 456 16.72 12.95 13.20
C PHE A 456 18.14 12.78 13.69
N ARG A 457 19.06 13.70 13.35
CA ARG A 457 20.44 13.70 13.83
C ARG A 457 20.50 13.72 15.36
N ASP A 458 19.79 14.65 15.99
CA ASP A 458 19.81 14.81 17.44
C ASP A 458 19.22 13.59 18.17
N ALA A 459 18.20 12.95 17.59
CA ALA A 459 17.67 11.69 18.09
C ALA A 459 18.71 10.56 18.03
N VAL A 460 19.44 10.44 16.90
CA VAL A 460 20.53 9.45 16.77
C VAL A 460 21.62 9.70 17.81
N HIS A 461 22.07 10.93 17.96
CA HIS A 461 23.11 11.27 18.92
C HIS A 461 22.70 10.89 20.35
N ARG A 462 21.45 11.11 20.71
CA ARG A 462 20.90 10.74 22.03
C ARG A 462 20.86 9.23 22.25
N CYS A 463 20.49 8.45 21.21
CA CYS A 463 20.13 7.03 21.36
C CYS A 463 21.26 6.05 20.97
N GLN A 464 22.29 6.47 20.22
CA GLN A 464 23.28 5.56 19.65
C GLN A 464 24.05 4.71 20.69
N ALA A 465 24.30 5.24 21.88
CA ALA A 465 24.98 4.48 22.94
C ALA A 465 24.13 3.28 23.39
N SER A 466 22.84 3.50 23.58
CA SER A 466 21.87 2.44 23.90
C SER A 466 21.77 1.40 22.79
N TRP A 467 21.72 1.84 21.54
CA TRP A 467 21.68 0.95 20.37
C TRP A 467 22.91 0.04 20.32
N ARG A 468 24.12 0.58 20.52
CA ARG A 468 25.36 -0.22 20.60
C ARG A 468 25.31 -1.24 21.74
N THR A 469 24.81 -0.84 22.90
CA THR A 469 24.61 -1.74 24.04
C THR A 469 23.69 -2.91 23.70
N VAL A 470 22.58 -2.65 23.00
CA VAL A 470 21.63 -3.68 22.57
C VAL A 470 22.27 -4.68 21.60
N VAL A 471 22.96 -4.18 20.57
CA VAL A 471 23.62 -5.03 19.57
C VAL A 471 24.74 -5.86 20.22
N ALA A 472 25.59 -5.23 21.02
CA ALA A 472 26.67 -5.93 21.71
C ALA A 472 26.15 -7.01 22.67
N THR A 473 25.10 -6.70 23.43
CA THR A 473 24.48 -7.65 24.36
C THR A 473 23.84 -8.82 23.60
N GLY A 474 23.11 -8.55 22.52
CA GLY A 474 22.53 -9.58 21.67
C GLY A 474 23.60 -10.56 21.16
N ALA A 475 24.70 -10.04 20.62
CA ALA A 475 25.81 -10.83 20.12
C ALA A 475 26.46 -11.69 21.22
N GLN A 476 26.74 -11.11 22.40
CA GLN A 476 27.33 -11.82 23.53
C GLN A 476 26.44 -12.96 24.07
N LEU A 477 25.13 -12.76 24.07
CA LEU A 477 24.17 -13.75 24.57
C LEU A 477 23.69 -14.73 23.49
N GLY A 478 24.16 -14.62 22.25
CA GLY A 478 23.72 -15.45 21.12
C GLY A 478 22.27 -15.22 20.73
N ILE A 479 21.73 -14.03 20.97
CA ILE A 479 20.40 -13.63 20.58
C ILE A 479 20.51 -12.87 19.26
N PRO A 480 19.94 -13.38 18.15
CA PRO A 480 20.05 -12.73 16.86
C PRO A 480 19.30 -11.39 16.84
N THR A 481 20.00 -10.36 16.42
CA THR A 481 19.48 -9.00 16.23
C THR A 481 19.90 -8.45 14.86
N PRO A 482 19.55 -9.14 13.75
CA PRO A 482 20.08 -8.82 12.42
C PRO A 482 19.66 -7.42 11.96
N ALA A 483 18.43 -6.98 12.20
CA ALA A 483 17.95 -5.66 11.79
C ALA A 483 18.63 -4.54 12.61
N PHE A 484 18.74 -4.67 13.94
CA PHE A 484 19.48 -3.74 14.77
C PHE A 484 20.95 -3.64 14.36
N SER A 485 21.56 -4.78 14.06
CA SER A 485 23.00 -4.87 13.74
C SER A 485 23.32 -4.28 12.36
N THR A 486 22.54 -4.63 11.32
CA THR A 486 22.79 -4.13 9.96
C THR A 486 22.55 -2.62 9.85
N ALA A 487 21.55 -2.11 10.55
CA ALA A 487 21.29 -0.67 10.57
C ALA A 487 22.39 0.11 11.31
N LEU A 488 22.94 -0.45 12.40
CA LEU A 488 24.10 0.16 13.09
C LEU A 488 25.34 0.18 12.18
N ALA A 489 25.58 -0.91 11.46
CA ALA A 489 26.68 -0.97 10.49
C ALA A 489 26.50 0.05 9.35
N PHE A 490 25.26 0.21 8.84
CA PHE A 490 24.96 1.26 7.88
C PHE A 490 25.25 2.66 8.44
N TYR A 491 24.76 2.96 9.65
CA TYR A 491 24.98 4.26 10.29
C TYR A 491 26.48 4.57 10.44
N ASP A 492 27.26 3.59 10.93
CA ASP A 492 28.71 3.76 11.11
C ASP A 492 29.42 3.93 9.77
N GLY A 493 29.04 3.18 8.75
CA GLY A 493 29.58 3.35 7.40
C GLY A 493 29.23 4.71 6.80
N TYR A 494 27.96 5.12 6.92
CA TYR A 494 27.48 6.38 6.33
C TYR A 494 28.16 7.64 6.90
N ARG A 495 28.51 7.62 8.19
CA ARG A 495 29.23 8.73 8.85
C ARG A 495 30.77 8.62 8.77
N SER A 496 31.31 7.59 8.12
CA SER A 496 32.76 7.41 7.98
C SER A 496 33.24 8.07 6.69
N GLU A 497 34.18 8.99 6.82
CA GLU A 497 34.80 9.68 5.70
C GLU A 497 35.57 8.70 4.79
N GLN A 498 36.22 7.70 5.37
CA GLN A 498 36.95 6.67 4.66
C GLN A 498 36.45 5.28 5.03
N LEU A 499 36.11 4.50 4.02
CA LEU A 499 35.71 3.10 4.14
C LEU A 499 36.82 2.18 3.61
N PRO A 500 36.87 0.90 4.03
CA PRO A 500 37.86 -0.07 3.58
C PRO A 500 37.63 -0.52 2.10
N ALA A 501 36.75 0.16 1.39
CA ALA A 501 36.49 -0.07 -0.04
C ALA A 501 37.72 0.21 -0.92
N ASN A 502 38.66 1.01 -0.45
CA ASN A 502 39.97 1.21 -1.09
C ASN A 502 40.72 -0.13 -1.27
N LEU A 503 40.69 -1.02 -0.27
CA LEU A 503 41.29 -2.35 -0.38
C LEU A 503 40.56 -3.23 -1.39
N ILE A 504 39.22 -3.15 -1.47
CA ILE A 504 38.45 -3.85 -2.49
C ILE A 504 38.89 -3.40 -3.89
N GLN A 505 39.01 -2.10 -4.13
CA GLN A 505 39.46 -1.56 -5.40
C GLN A 505 40.90 -1.99 -5.74
N ALA A 506 41.80 -1.99 -4.77
CA ALA A 506 43.16 -2.49 -4.96
C ALA A 506 43.20 -3.99 -5.32
N GLN A 507 42.39 -4.81 -4.65
CA GLN A 507 42.27 -6.24 -4.95
C GLN A 507 41.72 -6.47 -6.37
N ARG A 508 40.67 -5.74 -6.78
CA ARG A 508 40.11 -5.80 -8.13
C ARG A 508 41.16 -5.45 -9.20
N ASP A 509 41.95 -4.44 -8.94
CA ASP A 509 43.01 -4.03 -9.83
C ASP A 509 44.17 -5.03 -9.89
N TYR A 510 44.51 -5.64 -8.72
CA TYR A 510 45.55 -6.65 -8.62
C TYR A 510 45.27 -7.89 -9.47
N PHE A 511 44.06 -8.45 -9.39
CA PHE A 511 43.72 -9.70 -10.08
C PHE A 511 43.13 -9.52 -11.47
N GLY A 512 42.63 -8.31 -11.81
CA GLY A 512 41.88 -8.12 -13.04
C GLY A 512 42.17 -6.80 -13.79
N ALA A 513 43.12 -6.00 -13.36
CA ALA A 513 43.40 -4.67 -13.91
C ALA A 513 42.16 -3.79 -14.07
N HIS A 514 41.25 -3.85 -13.07
CA HIS A 514 39.95 -3.17 -13.10
C HIS A 514 40.04 -1.67 -12.81
N THR A 515 41.21 -1.15 -12.63
CA THR A 515 41.52 0.25 -12.35
C THR A 515 40.92 0.77 -11.03
N TYR A 516 41.48 1.83 -10.53
CA TYR A 516 40.98 2.57 -9.37
C TYR A 516 41.29 4.06 -9.51
N GLU A 517 40.59 4.88 -8.77
CA GLU A 517 40.75 6.32 -8.75
C GLU A 517 41.62 6.74 -7.56
N LEU A 518 42.52 7.67 -7.76
CA LEU A 518 43.34 8.22 -6.68
C LEU A 518 42.66 9.41 -6.02
N LEU A 519 42.78 9.55 -4.70
CA LEU A 519 42.19 10.64 -3.91
C LEU A 519 42.58 12.04 -4.41
N ASN A 520 43.82 12.20 -4.90
CA ASN A 520 44.36 13.47 -5.39
C ASN A 520 44.13 13.69 -6.90
N SER A 521 43.44 12.80 -7.59
CA SER A 521 43.19 12.89 -9.03
C SER A 521 41.79 12.37 -9.38
N PRO A 522 40.72 13.04 -8.91
CA PRO A 522 39.33 12.62 -9.16
C PRO A 522 39.04 12.53 -10.66
N GLY A 523 38.34 11.48 -11.08
CA GLY A 523 38.02 11.19 -12.49
C GLY A 523 39.13 10.53 -13.28
N LYS A 524 40.31 10.34 -12.68
CA LYS A 524 41.43 9.68 -13.35
C LYS A 524 41.60 8.25 -12.83
N TYR A 525 41.28 7.29 -13.66
CA TYR A 525 41.42 5.86 -13.37
C TYR A 525 42.80 5.35 -13.78
N VAL A 526 43.46 4.60 -12.89
CA VAL A 526 44.81 4.07 -13.09
C VAL A 526 44.85 2.57 -12.76
N HIS A 527 45.75 1.85 -13.45
CA HIS A 527 46.14 0.49 -13.16
C HIS A 527 47.57 0.47 -12.58
N THR A 528 47.81 -0.37 -11.61
CA THR A 528 49.14 -0.59 -11.02
C THR A 528 49.63 -1.98 -11.32
N ASN A 529 50.86 -2.10 -11.85
CA ASN A 529 51.54 -3.38 -11.99
C ASN A 529 52.04 -3.85 -10.60
N TRP A 530 51.14 -4.43 -9.81
CA TRP A 530 51.38 -4.85 -8.41
C TRP A 530 52.48 -5.89 -8.27
N THR A 531 52.65 -6.76 -9.26
CA THR A 531 53.58 -7.89 -9.22
C THR A 531 54.93 -7.60 -9.85
N GLY A 532 55.02 -6.53 -10.64
CA GLY A 532 56.16 -6.23 -11.46
C GLY A 532 56.28 -7.09 -12.73
N HIS A 533 55.37 -8.03 -12.94
CA HIS A 533 55.35 -8.96 -14.08
C HIS A 533 54.13 -8.77 -15.00
N GLY A 534 53.19 -7.89 -14.65
CA GLY A 534 51.97 -7.62 -15.39
C GLY A 534 52.20 -6.67 -16.58
N GLY A 535 51.27 -6.64 -17.50
CA GLY A 535 51.23 -5.65 -18.61
C GLY A 535 50.64 -4.32 -18.19
N ASN A 536 50.65 -3.34 -19.08
CA ASN A 536 50.05 -2.01 -18.88
C ASN A 536 48.61 -1.90 -19.45
N VAL A 537 47.97 -3.03 -19.72
CA VAL A 537 46.61 -3.06 -20.31
C VAL A 537 45.58 -3.12 -19.20
N SER A 538 44.69 -2.14 -19.15
CA SER A 538 43.56 -2.12 -18.21
C SER A 538 42.32 -2.76 -18.80
N ALA A 539 41.50 -3.42 -17.96
CA ALA A 539 40.21 -3.92 -18.36
C ALA A 539 39.19 -2.78 -18.45
N SER A 540 38.67 -2.52 -19.66
CA SER A 540 37.77 -1.39 -19.95
C SER A 540 36.30 -1.65 -19.64
N THR A 541 35.94 -2.80 -19.03
CA THR A 541 34.57 -3.35 -19.10
C THR A 541 33.70 -3.16 -17.85
N TYR A 542 34.20 -2.61 -16.77
CA TYR A 542 33.40 -2.43 -15.55
C TYR A 542 33.64 -1.05 -14.91
N GLN A 543 32.87 -0.07 -15.37
CA GLN A 543 32.59 1.12 -14.55
C GLN A 543 31.43 0.78 -13.61
N ALA A 544 31.62 0.97 -12.30
CA ALA A 544 30.57 0.84 -11.31
C ALA A 544 29.57 2.00 -11.41
#